data_f5748f9039beeeefc7a25a81c7149862
#
_entry.id   f5748f9039beeeefc7a25a81c7149862
#
_cell.length_a   1.000
_cell.length_b   1.000
_cell.length_c   1.000
_cell.angle_alpha   90.00
_cell.angle_beta   90.00
_cell.angle_gamma   90.00
#
_symmetry.space_group_name_H-M   'P 1'
#
loop_
_entity.id
_entity.type
_entity.pdbx_description
1 polymer ?
#
loop_
_entity_poly.entity_id
_entity_poly.type
_entity_poly.pdbx_seq_one_letter_code
_entity_poly.pdbx_strand_id
1 'polypeptide(L)' 'MNKEMQKLLKAINDKKNEVKSLVKDGKLDKAREAKDELKELQEKFDLRFDLDEEEHE' A
#
# COMPACT_ATOMS: atom_id res chain seq x y z
N MET A 1 -14.36 -9.30 -0.06
CA MET A 1 -13.56 -8.10 0.22
C MET A 1 -14.40 -6.86 -0.04
N ASN A 2 -14.44 -5.91 0.90
CA ASN A 2 -15.27 -4.72 0.76
C ASN A 2 -14.60 -3.66 -0.12
N LYS A 3 -15.35 -2.60 -0.43
CA LYS A 3 -14.86 -1.56 -1.33
C LYS A 3 -13.64 -0.83 -0.77
N GLU A 4 -13.58 -0.62 0.54
CA GLU A 4 -12.45 0.04 1.16
C GLU A 4 -11.17 -0.78 1.02
N MET A 5 -11.27 -2.08 1.21
CA MET A 5 -10.14 -2.98 1.04
C MET A 5 -9.66 -3.00 -0.40
N GLN A 6 -10.58 -2.98 -1.35
CA GLN A 6 -10.23 -2.91 -2.77
C GLN A 6 -9.50 -1.63 -3.12
N LYS A 7 -9.97 -0.50 -2.56
CA LYS A 7 -9.32 0.79 -2.77
C LYS A 7 -7.90 0.80 -2.19
N LEU A 8 -7.73 0.22 -1.00
CA LEU A 8 -6.42 0.12 -0.38
C LEU A 8 -5.48 -0.74 -1.20
N LEU A 9 -5.98 -1.88 -1.70
CA LEU A 9 -5.18 -2.75 -2.56
C LEU A 9 -4.72 -2.03 -3.81
N LYS A 10 -5.62 -1.28 -4.43
CA LYS A 10 -5.27 -0.51 -5.61
C LYS A 10 -4.22 0.54 -5.30
N ALA A 11 -4.39 1.26 -4.19
CA ALA A 11 -3.44 2.28 -3.77
C ALA A 11 -2.06 1.67 -3.51
N ILE A 12 -2.03 0.52 -2.85
CA ILE A 12 -0.79 -0.20 -2.59
C ILE A 12 -0.10 -0.59 -3.90
N ASN A 13 -0.88 -1.13 -4.83
CA ASN A 13 -0.35 -1.55 -6.12
C ASN A 13 0.19 -0.37 -6.92
N ASP A 14 -0.56 0.73 -6.94
CA ASP A 14 -0.13 1.95 -7.64
C ASP A 14 1.16 2.49 -7.03
N LYS A 15 1.26 2.49 -5.71
CA LYS A 15 2.44 2.98 -5.02
C LYS A 15 3.65 2.08 -5.28
N LYS A 16 3.45 0.76 -5.33
CA LYS A 16 4.52 -0.18 -5.70
C LYS A 16 5.08 0.13 -7.08
N ASN A 17 4.19 0.39 -8.03
CA ASN A 17 4.60 0.73 -9.38
C ASN A 17 5.34 2.07 -9.43
N GLU A 18 4.88 3.03 -8.64
CA GLU A 18 5.55 4.32 -8.52
C GLU A 18 6.97 4.16 -8.00
N VAL A 19 7.15 3.36 -6.94
CA VAL A 19 8.47 3.10 -6.37
C VAL A 19 9.40 2.47 -7.42
N LYS A 20 8.89 1.48 -8.15
CA LYS A 20 9.69 0.84 -9.20
C LYS A 20 10.13 1.82 -10.27
N SER A 21 9.23 2.71 -10.70
CA SER A 21 9.55 3.72 -11.69
C SER A 21 10.60 4.70 -11.20
N LEU A 22 10.46 5.15 -9.95
CA LEU A 22 11.41 6.09 -9.36
C LEU A 22 12.80 5.49 -9.23
N VAL A 23 12.89 4.23 -8.82
CA VAL A 23 14.17 3.53 -8.74
C VAL A 23 14.79 3.40 -10.14
N LYS A 24 13.98 3.03 -11.11
CA LYS A 24 14.43 2.89 -12.48
C LYS A 24 14.98 4.20 -13.05
N ASP A 25 14.34 5.32 -12.69
CA ASP A 25 14.76 6.64 -13.12
C ASP A 25 15.93 7.19 -12.31
N GLY A 26 16.37 6.49 -11.29
CA GLY A 26 17.45 6.91 -10.43
C GLY A 26 17.08 7.95 -9.38
N LYS A 27 15.78 8.17 -9.17
CA LYS A 27 15.28 9.13 -8.19
C LYS A 27 15.13 8.46 -6.82
N LEU A 28 16.26 8.15 -6.20
CA LEU A 28 16.29 7.33 -4.99
C LEU A 28 15.66 8.00 -3.78
N ASP A 29 15.81 9.31 -3.64
CA ASP A 29 15.20 10.03 -2.52
C ASP A 29 13.67 9.96 -2.58
N LYS A 30 13.12 10.19 -3.77
CA LYS A 30 11.68 10.11 -3.98
C LYS A 30 11.19 8.68 -3.86
N ALA A 31 11.98 7.72 -4.31
CA ALA A 31 11.65 6.31 -4.17
C ALA A 31 11.55 5.92 -2.70
N ARG A 32 12.43 6.44 -1.86
CA ARG A 32 12.40 6.18 -0.43
C ARG A 32 11.12 6.73 0.20
N GLU A 33 10.75 7.95 -0.14
CA GLU A 33 9.52 8.56 0.35
C GLU A 33 8.29 7.75 -0.07
N ALA A 34 8.25 7.35 -1.34
CA ALA A 34 7.14 6.54 -1.84
C ALA A 34 7.10 5.17 -1.16
N LYS A 35 8.26 4.60 -0.86
CA LYS A 35 8.34 3.33 -0.14
C LYS A 35 7.80 3.45 1.28
N ASP A 36 8.08 4.56 1.94
CA ASP A 36 7.55 4.81 3.29
C ASP A 36 6.02 4.91 3.25
N GLU A 37 5.48 5.61 2.25
CA GLU A 37 4.04 5.70 2.06
C GLU A 37 3.43 4.32 1.77
N LEU A 38 4.12 3.52 0.98
CA LEU A 38 3.69 2.16 0.69
C LEU A 38 3.59 1.34 1.97
N LYS A 39 4.58 1.47 2.84
CA LYS A 39 4.58 0.76 4.11
C LYS A 39 3.39 1.15 4.96
N GLU A 40 3.07 2.43 5.02
CA GLU A 40 1.89 2.90 5.77
C GLU A 40 0.60 2.33 5.20
N LEU A 41 0.48 2.29 3.88
CA LEU A 41 -0.70 1.73 3.23
C LEU A 41 -0.84 0.25 3.53
N GLN A 42 0.27 -0.49 3.54
CA GLN A 42 0.26 -1.91 3.85
C GLN A 42 -0.15 -2.15 5.29
N GLU A 43 0.31 -1.32 6.22
CA GLU A 43 -0.09 -1.42 7.62
C GLU A 43 -1.59 -1.18 7.78
N LYS A 44 -2.12 -0.19 7.10
CA LYS A 44 -3.56 0.08 7.14
C LYS A 44 -4.36 -1.09 6.59
N PHE A 45 -3.89 -1.68 5.51
CA PHE A 45 -4.54 -2.84 4.92
C PHE A 45 -4.56 -4.01 5.89
N ASP A 46 -3.43 -4.28 6.51
CA ASP A 46 -3.31 -5.39 7.45
C ASP A 46 -4.24 -5.22 8.65
N LEU A 47 -4.32 -4.00 9.18
CA LEU A 47 -5.23 -3.70 10.30
C LEU A 47 -6.68 -3.92 9.91
N ARG A 48 -7.07 -3.43 8.73
CA ARG A 48 -8.43 -3.60 8.23
C ARG A 48 -8.76 -5.07 8.00
N PHE A 49 -7.81 -5.80 7.47
CA PHE A 49 -7.98 -7.22 7.22
C PHE A 49 -8.22 -7.99 8.52
N ASP A 50 -7.44 -7.69 9.54
CA ASP A 50 -7.59 -8.32 10.85
C ASP A 50 -8.94 -8.01 11.47
N LEU A 51 -9.39 -6.76 11.39
CA LEU A 51 -10.69 -6.35 11.91
C LEU A 51 -11.83 -7.07 11.18
N ASP A 52 -11.74 -7.17 9.88
CA ASP A 52 -12.75 -7.87 9.08
C ASP A 52 -12.81 -9.35 9.46
N GLU A 53 -11.69 -9.97 9.74
CA GLU A 53 -11.65 -11.36 10.20
C GLU A 53 -12.37 -11.52 11.53
N GLU A 54 -12.13 -10.61 12.46
CA GLU A 54 -12.78 -10.64 13.77
C GLU A 54 -14.29 -10.48 13.65
N GLU A 55 -14.73 -9.59 12.78
CA GLU A 55 -16.15 -9.37 12.56
C GLU A 55 -16.84 -10.56 11.91
N HIS A 56 -16.07 -11.39 11.24
CA HIS A 56 -16.61 -12.50 10.48
C HIS A 56 -17.06 -13.66 11.38
N GLU A 57 -16.67 -13.63 12.62
CA GLU A 57 -17.10 -14.65 13.59
C GLU A 57 -18.45 -14.30 14.18
#